data_59fb10f2a5937c58024d4592788fd911
#
_entry.id   59fb10f2a5937c58024d4592788fd911
#
_cell.length_a   1.000
_cell.length_b   1.000
_cell.length_c   1.000
_cell.angle_alpha   90.00
_cell.angle_beta   90.00
_cell.angle_gamma   90.00
#
_symmetry.space_group_name_H-M   'P 1'
#
loop_
_entity.id
_entity.type
_entity.pdbx_description
1 polymer ?
#
loop_
_entity_poly.entity_id
_entity_poly.type
_entity_poly.pdbx_seq_one_letter_code
_entity_poly.pdbx_strand_id
1 'polypeptide(L)'
;MTAPINPPDLDTALKSLWGASQLPFGAAVEKPYASETFKETRRRLEQLVAVRACGLLHGPNGVGKTLLVQHFLKSLPDKRYKPLVLSHSSVTGTDLLRLLCMELGQTARMRRSDNVLSIRQGWQQLDRLWPVVVLDEAQNLSATALEEVRLLSCERRDTQPPFSLLLVGDEQLLPRLQMGINAPLLARLSFCLRLEPWTGEQLAGYVQARLEEVGMHANPFEAAALQLLLQAGNGLPRLLNHLAQRALEEAAAQDSRAITAAHVQRALELLPWVAQLAK
;
A
#
# COMPACT_ATOMS: atom_id res chain seq x y z
N MET A 1 -3.64 -27.36 -24.60
CA MET A 1 -4.42 -26.22 -24.04
C MET A 1 -5.28 -26.81 -22.94
N THR A 2 -4.81 -26.75 -21.69
CA THR A 2 -5.60 -27.17 -20.52
C THR A 2 -6.61 -26.07 -20.22
N ALA A 3 -7.87 -26.43 -19.99
CA ALA A 3 -8.94 -25.49 -19.64
C ALA A 3 -8.58 -24.75 -18.33
N PRO A 4 -8.96 -23.47 -18.18
CA PRO A 4 -8.76 -22.78 -16.92
C PRO A 4 -9.53 -23.50 -15.81
N ILE A 5 -8.87 -23.76 -14.67
CA ILE A 5 -9.51 -24.35 -13.50
C ILE A 5 -10.53 -23.33 -12.95
N ASN A 6 -11.75 -23.79 -12.73
CA ASN A 6 -12.79 -23.00 -12.09
C ASN A 6 -12.40 -22.72 -10.61
N PRO A 7 -12.69 -21.54 -10.04
CA PRO A 7 -12.38 -21.24 -8.64
C PRO A 7 -12.81 -22.31 -7.62
N PRO A 8 -13.97 -22.96 -7.72
CA PRO A 8 -14.34 -24.06 -6.83
C PRO A 8 -13.41 -25.28 -6.92
N ASP A 9 -12.87 -25.55 -8.11
CA ASP A 9 -11.98 -26.69 -8.37
C ASP A 9 -10.59 -26.43 -7.77
N LEU A 10 -10.14 -25.16 -7.76
CA LEU A 10 -8.84 -24.77 -7.19
C LEU A 10 -8.83 -24.91 -5.66
N ASP A 11 -9.87 -24.46 -4.96
CA ASP A 11 -9.97 -24.61 -3.51
C ASP A 11 -9.99 -26.07 -3.09
N THR A 12 -10.67 -26.93 -3.86
CA THR A 12 -10.69 -28.38 -3.64
C THR A 12 -9.32 -28.98 -3.89
N ALA A 13 -8.63 -28.61 -4.96
CA ALA A 13 -7.29 -29.07 -5.27
C ALA A 13 -6.26 -28.63 -4.20
N LEU A 14 -6.33 -27.39 -3.73
CA LEU A 14 -5.46 -26.89 -2.66
C LEU A 14 -5.60 -27.68 -1.36
N LYS A 15 -6.84 -27.99 -0.97
CA LYS A 15 -7.11 -28.83 0.21
C LYS A 15 -6.62 -30.25 0.03
N SER A 16 -6.86 -30.87 -1.14
CA SER A 16 -6.51 -32.27 -1.40
C SER A 16 -5.00 -32.48 -1.60
N LEU A 17 -4.31 -31.56 -2.28
CA LEU A 17 -2.89 -31.69 -2.59
C LEU A 17 -1.99 -31.25 -1.46
N TRP A 18 -2.35 -30.13 -0.79
CA TRP A 18 -1.47 -29.46 0.19
C TRP A 18 -2.10 -29.22 1.57
N GLY A 19 -3.38 -29.57 1.78
CA GLY A 19 -4.08 -29.37 3.05
C GLY A 19 -4.33 -27.90 3.39
N ALA A 20 -4.23 -27.00 2.41
CA ALA A 20 -4.41 -25.57 2.62
C ALA A 20 -5.87 -25.21 2.97
N SER A 21 -6.09 -24.37 3.96
CA SER A 21 -7.41 -23.90 4.35
C SER A 21 -8.00 -22.87 3.38
N GLN A 22 -7.15 -22.14 2.68
CA GLN A 22 -7.48 -21.09 1.70
C GLN A 22 -6.29 -20.81 0.76
N LEU A 23 -6.48 -19.90 -0.21
CA LEU A 23 -5.43 -19.46 -1.12
C LEU A 23 -4.30 -18.73 -0.37
N PRO A 24 -3.03 -19.24 -0.37
CA PRO A 24 -1.94 -18.63 0.39
C PRO A 24 -1.54 -17.25 -0.15
N PHE A 25 -1.66 -17.03 -1.47
CA PHE A 25 -1.26 -15.80 -2.14
C PHE A 25 -2.44 -15.02 -2.72
N GLY A 26 -3.66 -15.27 -2.22
CA GLY A 26 -4.86 -14.55 -2.63
C GLY A 26 -4.85 -13.07 -2.23
N ALA A 27 -5.82 -12.30 -2.74
CA ALA A 27 -5.91 -10.85 -2.55
C ALA A 27 -6.11 -10.40 -1.09
N ALA A 28 -6.66 -11.26 -0.23
CA ALA A 28 -6.97 -10.94 1.16
C ALA A 28 -5.78 -11.19 2.10
N VAL A 29 -4.74 -10.34 2.00
CA VAL A 29 -3.68 -10.34 3.01
C VAL A 29 -4.12 -9.49 4.18
N GLU A 30 -4.72 -10.10 5.20
CA GLU A 30 -5.16 -9.37 6.41
C GLU A 30 -4.00 -9.02 7.34
N LYS A 31 -3.01 -9.91 7.46
CA LYS A 31 -1.84 -9.70 8.32
C LYS A 31 -0.63 -9.33 7.48
N PRO A 32 -0.05 -8.13 7.69
CA PRO A 32 1.20 -7.78 7.03
C PRO A 32 2.35 -8.66 7.53
N TYR A 33 3.22 -9.06 6.64
CA TYR A 33 4.49 -9.67 7.03
C TYR A 33 5.37 -8.62 7.71
N ALA A 34 5.64 -8.82 9.00
CA ALA A 34 6.33 -7.86 9.84
C ALA A 34 7.85 -7.92 9.65
N SER A 35 8.35 -7.59 8.45
CA SER A 35 9.79 -7.41 8.20
C SER A 35 10.35 -6.27 9.07
N GLU A 36 11.67 -6.26 9.29
CA GLU A 36 12.30 -5.17 10.05
C GLU A 36 12.08 -3.80 9.39
N THR A 37 12.13 -3.73 8.06
CA THR A 37 11.80 -2.51 7.29
C THR A 37 10.36 -2.05 7.54
N PHE A 38 9.41 -2.99 7.59
CA PHE A 38 8.01 -2.67 7.90
C PHE A 38 7.86 -2.10 9.30
N LYS A 39 8.47 -2.73 10.31
CA LYS A 39 8.44 -2.28 11.71
C LYS A 39 9.07 -0.90 11.87
N GLU A 40 10.25 -0.68 11.27
CA GLU A 40 10.96 0.59 11.37
C GLU A 40 10.18 1.72 10.66
N THR A 41 9.66 1.47 9.46
CA THR A 41 8.86 2.48 8.75
C THR A 41 7.59 2.81 9.53
N ARG A 42 6.91 1.81 10.12
CA ARG A 42 5.75 2.04 10.98
C ARG A 42 6.13 2.90 12.18
N ARG A 43 7.22 2.60 12.86
CA ARG A 43 7.73 3.39 13.99
C ARG A 43 7.98 4.86 13.60
N ARG A 44 8.53 5.10 12.42
CA ARG A 44 8.73 6.46 11.89
C ARG A 44 7.43 7.18 11.58
N LEU A 45 6.40 6.48 11.09
CA LEU A 45 5.07 7.05 10.91
C LEU A 45 4.41 7.41 12.24
N GLU A 46 4.57 6.56 13.26
CA GLU A 46 4.12 6.85 14.63
C GLU A 46 4.81 8.11 15.18
N GLN A 47 6.12 8.24 14.95
CA GLN A 47 6.88 9.42 15.33
C GLN A 47 6.40 10.69 14.60
N LEU A 48 6.17 10.61 13.26
CA LEU A 48 5.63 11.71 12.46
C LEU A 48 4.34 12.28 13.07
N VAL A 49 3.41 11.40 13.41
CA VAL A 49 2.12 11.79 13.98
C VAL A 49 2.28 12.30 15.42
N ALA A 50 3.16 11.70 16.22
CA ALA A 50 3.43 12.14 17.59
C ALA A 50 3.99 13.56 17.65
N VAL A 51 4.84 13.95 16.70
CA VAL A 51 5.40 15.32 16.60
C VAL A 51 4.54 16.25 15.72
N ARG A 52 3.37 15.79 15.27
CA ARG A 52 2.42 16.57 14.46
C ARG A 52 3.01 17.08 13.15
N ALA A 53 3.82 16.29 12.51
CA ALA A 53 4.56 16.65 11.31
C ALA A 53 3.82 16.30 10.02
N CYS A 54 4.40 16.78 8.90
CA CYS A 54 4.06 16.38 7.54
C CYS A 54 5.16 15.51 6.94
N GLY A 55 4.81 14.51 6.16
CA GLY A 55 5.78 13.62 5.57
C GLY A 55 5.33 12.98 4.26
N LEU A 56 6.28 12.28 3.66
CA LEU A 56 6.17 11.56 2.42
C LEU A 56 6.56 10.10 2.65
N LEU A 57 5.74 9.17 2.16
CA LEU A 57 6.06 7.75 2.03
C LEU A 57 6.01 7.37 0.55
N HIS A 58 7.14 6.97 -0.02
CA HIS A 58 7.19 6.59 -1.42
C HIS A 58 7.97 5.29 -1.65
N GLY A 59 7.89 4.75 -2.85
CA GLY A 59 8.57 3.52 -3.24
C GLY A 59 7.84 2.80 -4.38
N PRO A 60 8.38 1.71 -4.90
CA PRO A 60 7.83 1.05 -6.08
C PRO A 60 6.41 0.52 -5.85
N ASN A 61 5.66 0.38 -6.94
CA ASN A 61 4.30 -0.17 -6.89
C ASN A 61 4.34 -1.65 -6.51
N GLY A 62 3.47 -2.05 -5.57
CA GLY A 62 3.41 -3.44 -5.09
C GLY A 62 4.33 -3.78 -3.93
N VAL A 63 5.14 -2.84 -3.41
CA VAL A 63 6.03 -3.05 -2.25
C VAL A 63 5.30 -3.12 -0.91
N GLY A 64 4.02 -2.70 -0.85
CA GLY A 64 3.20 -2.79 0.37
C GLY A 64 2.92 -1.46 1.08
N LYS A 65 3.10 -0.29 0.44
CA LYS A 65 2.85 1.04 1.03
C LYS A 65 1.46 1.18 1.64
N THR A 66 0.43 0.91 0.85
CA THR A 66 -0.98 1.03 1.28
C THR A 66 -1.29 0.11 2.46
N LEU A 67 -0.80 -1.15 2.43
CA LEU A 67 -0.98 -2.10 3.52
C LEU A 67 -0.30 -1.61 4.81
N LEU A 68 0.93 -1.10 4.71
CA LEU A 68 1.66 -0.51 5.84
C LEU A 68 0.88 0.66 6.44
N VAL A 69 0.39 1.58 5.61
CA VAL A 69 -0.38 2.75 6.06
C VAL A 69 -1.69 2.33 6.72
N GLN A 70 -2.44 1.40 6.13
CA GLN A 70 -3.67 0.88 6.73
C GLN A 70 -3.41 0.24 8.10
N HIS A 71 -2.37 -0.57 8.21
CA HIS A 71 -1.99 -1.20 9.47
C HIS A 71 -1.52 -0.17 10.52
N PHE A 72 -0.75 0.83 10.09
CA PHE A 72 -0.34 1.95 10.94
C PHE A 72 -1.56 2.72 11.46
N LEU A 73 -2.50 3.11 10.59
CA LEU A 73 -3.69 3.86 10.99
C LEU A 73 -4.57 3.08 11.96
N LYS A 74 -4.75 1.76 11.75
CA LYS A 74 -5.46 0.88 12.68
C LYS A 74 -4.80 0.77 14.07
N SER A 75 -3.49 1.03 14.15
CA SER A 75 -2.76 1.00 15.44
C SER A 75 -2.82 2.32 16.22
N LEU A 76 -3.30 3.40 15.60
CA LEU A 76 -3.43 4.70 16.27
C LEU A 76 -4.55 4.68 17.32
N PRO A 77 -4.31 5.25 18.52
CA PRO A 77 -5.36 5.38 19.53
C PRO A 77 -6.52 6.28 19.07
N ASP A 78 -7.73 5.72 18.93
CA ASP A 78 -8.93 6.43 18.47
C ASP A 78 -9.32 7.62 19.36
N LYS A 79 -8.95 7.58 20.64
CA LYS A 79 -9.19 8.67 21.58
C LYS A 79 -8.28 9.88 21.39
N ARG A 80 -7.25 9.75 20.54
CA ARG A 80 -6.23 10.79 20.33
C ARG A 80 -6.15 11.26 18.89
N TYR A 81 -6.43 10.38 17.94
CA TYR A 81 -6.22 10.65 16.51
C TYR A 81 -7.50 10.38 15.71
N LYS A 82 -7.70 11.19 14.68
CA LYS A 82 -8.76 11.00 13.67
C LYS A 82 -8.10 10.81 12.31
N PRO A 83 -7.98 9.57 11.81
CA PRO A 83 -7.54 9.31 10.44
C PRO A 83 -8.56 9.85 9.42
N LEU A 84 -8.07 10.51 8.36
CA LEU A 84 -8.81 11.01 7.21
C LEU A 84 -8.05 10.53 5.98
N VAL A 85 -8.58 9.51 5.30
CA VAL A 85 -7.88 8.82 4.21
C VAL A 85 -8.54 9.12 2.88
N LEU A 86 -7.79 9.73 1.98
CA LEU A 86 -8.22 10.04 0.62
C LEU A 86 -7.39 9.19 -0.35
N SER A 87 -8.04 8.21 -0.99
CA SER A 87 -7.42 7.25 -1.94
C SER A 87 -8.04 7.41 -3.33
N HIS A 88 -8.01 8.63 -3.87
CA HIS A 88 -8.61 8.92 -5.17
C HIS A 88 -7.54 9.38 -6.16
N SER A 89 -7.49 8.75 -7.32
CA SER A 89 -6.68 9.20 -8.44
C SER A 89 -7.36 10.36 -9.18
N SER A 90 -6.56 11.30 -9.70
CA SER A 90 -7.02 12.41 -10.56
C SER A 90 -7.97 13.42 -9.90
N VAL A 91 -7.67 13.84 -8.67
CA VAL A 91 -8.48 14.81 -7.91
C VAL A 91 -8.03 16.24 -8.20
N THR A 92 -8.98 17.13 -8.54
CA THR A 92 -8.72 18.58 -8.64
C THR A 92 -8.67 19.22 -7.23
N GLY A 93 -8.20 20.46 -7.14
CA GLY A 93 -8.15 21.15 -5.83
C GLY A 93 -9.52 21.25 -5.15
N THR A 94 -10.57 21.59 -5.91
CA THR A 94 -11.94 21.68 -5.36
C THR A 94 -12.49 20.32 -4.94
N ASP A 95 -12.18 19.26 -5.70
CA ASP A 95 -12.64 17.92 -5.36
C ASP A 95 -11.93 17.39 -4.11
N LEU A 96 -10.63 17.67 -3.94
CA LEU A 96 -9.89 17.36 -2.72
C LEU A 96 -10.56 18.00 -1.49
N LEU A 97 -10.91 19.29 -1.58
CA LEU A 97 -11.59 19.98 -0.49
C LEU A 97 -12.97 19.37 -0.19
N ARG A 98 -13.72 18.96 -1.21
CA ARG A 98 -15.02 18.28 -1.04
C ARG A 98 -14.86 16.94 -0.34
N LEU A 99 -13.90 16.11 -0.78
CA LEU A 99 -13.62 14.84 -0.16
C LEU A 99 -13.21 15.02 1.30
N LEU A 100 -12.35 15.99 1.60
CA LEU A 100 -11.93 16.28 2.96
C LEU A 100 -13.11 16.76 3.84
N CYS A 101 -14.05 17.57 3.29
CA CYS A 101 -15.29 17.90 3.99
C CYS A 101 -16.08 16.65 4.36
N MET A 102 -16.26 15.70 3.40
CA MET A 102 -17.02 14.47 3.62
C MET A 102 -16.36 13.60 4.70
N GLU A 103 -15.03 13.43 4.66
CA GLU A 103 -14.28 12.69 5.68
C GLU A 103 -14.39 13.31 7.08
N LEU A 104 -14.55 14.64 7.14
CA LEU A 104 -14.80 15.38 8.38
C LEU A 104 -16.28 15.39 8.82
N GLY A 105 -17.17 14.69 8.08
CA GLY A 105 -18.61 14.68 8.35
C GLY A 105 -19.29 16.03 8.03
N GLN A 106 -18.64 16.88 7.23
CA GLN A 106 -19.15 18.18 6.83
C GLN A 106 -19.85 18.09 5.46
N THR A 107 -20.78 19.02 5.20
CA THR A 107 -21.44 19.11 3.88
C THR A 107 -20.50 19.72 2.87
N ALA A 108 -20.17 18.97 1.80
CA ALA A 108 -19.41 19.50 0.67
C ALA A 108 -20.26 20.52 -0.13
N ARG A 109 -19.64 21.63 -0.54
CA ARG A 109 -20.27 22.73 -1.26
C ARG A 109 -19.69 22.89 -2.66
N MET A 110 -20.34 23.73 -3.49
CA MET A 110 -19.86 23.99 -4.86
C MET A 110 -18.65 24.95 -4.85
N ARG A 111 -18.64 25.95 -3.99
CA ARG A 111 -17.59 26.96 -3.95
C ARG A 111 -16.40 26.51 -3.08
N ARG A 112 -15.20 26.80 -3.55
CA ARG A 112 -13.96 26.53 -2.83
C ARG A 112 -13.95 27.15 -1.43
N SER A 113 -14.35 28.43 -1.32
CA SER A 113 -14.38 29.16 -0.05
C SER A 113 -15.23 28.46 1.01
N ASP A 114 -16.39 27.96 0.59
CA ASP A 114 -17.35 27.32 1.50
C ASP A 114 -16.79 25.99 2.03
N ASN A 115 -16.11 25.23 1.17
CA ASN A 115 -15.45 23.99 1.58
C ASN A 115 -14.30 24.27 2.57
N VAL A 116 -13.49 25.30 2.34
CA VAL A 116 -12.43 25.69 3.30
C VAL A 116 -13.02 26.05 4.66
N LEU A 117 -14.12 26.80 4.69
CA LEU A 117 -14.82 27.14 5.94
C LEU A 117 -15.38 25.88 6.62
N SER A 118 -16.02 24.98 5.85
CA SER A 118 -16.53 23.71 6.37
C SER A 118 -15.41 22.83 6.95
N ILE A 119 -14.26 22.75 6.29
CA ILE A 119 -13.09 22.03 6.79
C ILE A 119 -12.62 22.60 8.12
N ARG A 120 -12.53 23.95 8.24
CA ARG A 120 -12.15 24.62 9.50
C ARG A 120 -13.13 24.31 10.62
N GLN A 121 -14.44 24.34 10.32
CA GLN A 121 -15.47 23.94 11.29
C GLN A 121 -15.34 22.48 11.69
N GLY A 122 -15.09 21.59 10.73
CA GLY A 122 -14.84 20.17 10.98
C GLY A 122 -13.66 19.95 11.91
N TRP A 123 -12.53 20.65 11.69
CA TRP A 123 -11.38 20.55 12.58
C TRP A 123 -11.68 21.08 14.00
N GLN A 124 -12.50 22.13 14.14
CA GLN A 124 -12.91 22.62 15.46
C GLN A 124 -13.80 21.61 16.19
N GLN A 125 -14.66 20.89 15.45
CA GLN A 125 -15.54 19.85 16.03
C GLN A 125 -14.80 18.58 16.47
N LEU A 126 -13.58 18.35 15.98
CA LEU A 126 -12.76 17.22 16.44
C LEU A 126 -12.27 17.39 17.89
N ASP A 127 -12.42 18.58 18.47
CA ASP A 127 -12.04 18.92 19.86
C ASP A 127 -10.61 18.48 20.20
N ARG A 128 -10.47 17.37 20.93
CA ARG A 128 -9.15 16.85 21.38
C ARG A 128 -8.50 15.90 20.38
N LEU A 129 -9.23 15.47 19.36
CA LEU A 129 -8.70 14.55 18.37
C LEU A 129 -7.78 15.27 17.39
N TRP A 130 -6.59 14.69 17.19
CA TRP A 130 -5.65 15.23 16.21
C TRP A 130 -5.91 14.61 14.83
N PRO A 131 -6.18 15.43 13.78
CA PRO A 131 -6.40 14.91 12.43
C PRO A 131 -5.10 14.35 11.84
N VAL A 132 -5.20 13.19 11.20
CA VAL A 132 -4.12 12.56 10.42
C VAL A 132 -4.61 12.39 9.00
N VAL A 133 -4.24 13.32 8.12
CA VAL A 133 -4.64 13.32 6.71
C VAL A 133 -3.67 12.47 5.92
N VAL A 134 -4.18 11.46 5.25
CA VAL A 134 -3.42 10.58 4.36
C VAL A 134 -3.94 10.75 2.95
N LEU A 135 -3.06 11.09 2.02
CA LEU A 135 -3.34 11.16 0.58
C LEU A 135 -2.59 10.02 -0.10
N ASP A 136 -3.32 8.94 -0.41
CA ASP A 136 -2.74 7.79 -1.13
C ASP A 136 -2.75 8.05 -2.63
N GLU A 137 -1.81 7.42 -3.38
CA GLU A 137 -1.57 7.66 -4.81
C GLU A 137 -1.34 9.15 -5.15
N ALA A 138 -0.65 9.86 -4.25
CA ALA A 138 -0.46 11.32 -4.33
C ALA A 138 0.30 11.78 -5.59
N GLN A 139 1.01 10.89 -6.30
CA GLN A 139 1.59 11.22 -7.61
C GLN A 139 0.53 11.55 -8.67
N ASN A 140 -0.75 11.15 -8.45
CA ASN A 140 -1.85 11.40 -9.38
C ASN A 140 -2.63 12.69 -9.07
N LEU A 141 -2.35 13.37 -7.94
CA LEU A 141 -3.00 14.62 -7.57
C LEU A 141 -2.69 15.72 -8.59
N SER A 142 -3.65 16.55 -8.96
CA SER A 142 -3.40 17.71 -9.81
C SER A 142 -2.49 18.74 -9.12
N ALA A 143 -1.89 19.66 -9.89
CA ALA A 143 -1.11 20.76 -9.32
C ALA A 143 -1.98 21.64 -8.40
N THR A 144 -3.26 21.84 -8.75
CA THR A 144 -4.22 22.57 -7.92
C THR A 144 -4.53 21.86 -6.61
N ALA A 145 -4.59 20.52 -6.62
CA ALA A 145 -4.79 19.73 -5.39
C ALA A 145 -3.57 19.82 -4.46
N LEU A 146 -2.35 19.71 -4.99
CA LEU A 146 -1.13 19.91 -4.19
C LEU A 146 -1.05 21.31 -3.60
N GLU A 147 -1.50 22.33 -4.33
CA GLU A 147 -1.56 23.71 -3.82
C GLU A 147 -2.60 23.84 -2.69
N GLU A 148 -3.78 23.21 -2.80
CA GLU A 148 -4.76 23.19 -1.69
C GLU A 148 -4.18 22.51 -0.44
N VAL A 149 -3.48 21.40 -0.59
CA VAL A 149 -2.78 20.72 0.51
C VAL A 149 -1.78 21.67 1.18
N ARG A 150 -1.00 22.39 0.38
CA ARG A 150 -0.06 23.39 0.87
C ARG A 150 -0.78 24.49 1.65
N LEU A 151 -1.85 25.07 1.09
CA LEU A 151 -2.61 26.14 1.72
C LEU A 151 -3.24 25.71 3.05
N LEU A 152 -3.86 24.51 3.07
CA LEU A 152 -4.43 23.94 4.30
C LEU A 152 -3.35 23.70 5.37
N SER A 153 -2.16 23.24 4.97
CA SER A 153 -1.04 23.02 5.90
C SER A 153 -0.41 24.33 6.42
N CYS A 154 -0.70 25.48 5.78
CA CYS A 154 -0.28 26.80 6.24
C CYS A 154 -1.20 27.39 7.31
N GLU A 155 -2.42 26.86 7.42
CA GLU A 155 -3.35 27.31 8.43
C GLU A 155 -2.84 26.89 9.81
N ARG A 156 -2.38 27.86 10.59
CA ARG A 156 -1.80 27.58 11.90
C ARG A 156 -2.91 27.47 12.94
N ARG A 157 -2.87 26.39 13.72
CA ARG A 157 -3.40 26.35 15.07
C ARG A 157 -2.21 26.64 15.99
N ASP A 158 -2.18 27.84 16.52
CA ASP A 158 -1.03 28.38 17.28
C ASP A 158 0.25 28.42 16.41
N THR A 159 1.22 27.57 16.65
CA THR A 159 2.50 27.53 15.92
C THR A 159 2.65 26.29 15.02
N GLN A 160 1.66 25.39 15.02
CA GLN A 160 1.73 24.09 14.32
C GLN A 160 0.70 23.99 13.18
N PRO A 161 0.92 23.15 12.15
CA PRO A 161 -0.10 22.84 11.16
C PRO A 161 -1.34 22.25 11.86
N PRO A 162 -2.55 22.41 11.30
CA PRO A 162 -3.78 21.95 11.94
C PRO A 162 -3.98 20.43 11.92
N PHE A 163 -3.13 19.69 11.22
CA PHE A 163 -3.17 18.23 11.07
C PHE A 163 -1.77 17.67 10.77
N SER A 164 -1.58 16.38 10.99
CA SER A 164 -0.45 15.65 10.40
C SER A 164 -0.80 15.23 8.97
N LEU A 165 0.14 15.39 8.04
CA LEU A 165 -0.02 15.03 6.64
C LEU A 165 0.91 13.89 6.28
N LEU A 166 0.37 12.88 5.59
CA LEU A 166 1.15 11.84 4.95
C LEU A 166 0.77 11.74 3.47
N LEU A 167 1.70 12.12 2.61
CA LEU A 167 1.61 11.87 1.17
C LEU A 167 2.17 10.48 0.90
N VAL A 168 1.39 9.63 0.26
CA VAL A 168 1.80 8.26 -0.11
C VAL A 168 1.77 8.13 -1.62
N GLY A 169 2.82 7.59 -2.21
CA GLY A 169 2.86 7.44 -3.67
C GLY A 169 3.97 6.54 -4.17
N ASP A 170 4.07 6.46 -5.49
CA ASP A 170 5.11 5.72 -6.17
C ASP A 170 6.43 6.50 -6.25
N GLU A 171 7.39 5.98 -7.02
CA GLU A 171 8.71 6.62 -7.19
C GLU A 171 8.65 7.95 -7.96
N GLN A 172 7.54 8.25 -8.66
CA GLN A 172 7.36 9.52 -9.37
C GLN A 172 6.95 10.67 -8.44
N LEU A 173 6.45 10.37 -7.24
CA LEU A 173 5.95 11.38 -6.31
C LEU A 173 7.05 12.34 -5.86
N LEU A 174 8.20 11.84 -5.43
CA LEU A 174 9.30 12.69 -4.96
C LEU A 174 9.85 13.61 -6.05
N PRO A 175 10.19 13.14 -7.27
CA PRO A 175 10.59 14.01 -8.37
C PRO A 175 9.55 15.09 -8.69
N ARG A 176 8.27 14.74 -8.65
CA ARG A 176 7.18 15.68 -8.87
C ARG A 176 7.12 16.76 -7.80
N LEU A 177 7.29 16.41 -6.53
CA LEU A 177 7.34 17.38 -5.43
C LEU A 177 8.58 18.27 -5.50
N GLN A 178 9.68 17.81 -6.10
CA GLN A 178 10.90 18.58 -6.32
C GLN A 178 10.78 19.64 -7.44
N MET A 179 9.74 19.58 -8.25
CA MET A 179 9.48 20.65 -9.23
C MET A 179 9.28 21.98 -8.51
N GLY A 180 9.86 23.07 -9.04
CA GLY A 180 9.87 24.39 -8.39
C GLY A 180 8.49 24.89 -7.92
N ILE A 181 7.42 24.58 -8.66
CA ILE A 181 6.05 24.94 -8.28
C ILE A 181 5.60 24.30 -6.96
N ASN A 182 6.12 23.12 -6.61
CA ASN A 182 5.79 22.35 -5.41
C ASN A 182 6.81 22.58 -4.28
N ALA A 183 7.89 23.34 -4.50
CA ALA A 183 8.92 23.60 -3.50
C ALA A 183 8.38 24.11 -2.14
N PRO A 184 7.35 24.97 -2.11
CA PRO A 184 6.76 25.42 -0.83
C PRO A 184 6.05 24.32 -0.05
N LEU A 185 5.48 23.31 -0.73
CA LEU A 185 4.91 22.13 -0.09
C LEU A 185 6.03 21.18 0.38
N LEU A 186 7.01 20.92 -0.47
CA LEU A 186 8.15 20.05 -0.16
C LEU A 186 8.90 20.56 1.09
N ALA A 187 9.10 21.87 1.23
CA ALA A 187 9.76 22.48 2.39
C ALA A 187 9.03 22.25 3.72
N ARG A 188 7.77 21.78 3.69
CA ARG A 188 6.98 21.47 4.89
C ARG A 188 7.05 20.00 5.28
N LEU A 189 7.54 19.13 4.38
CA LEU A 189 7.67 17.70 4.64
C LEU A 189 8.97 17.46 5.41
N SER A 190 8.86 17.22 6.70
CA SER A 190 10.00 16.93 7.58
C SER A 190 10.35 15.45 7.67
N PHE A 191 9.51 14.57 7.12
CA PHE A 191 9.75 13.14 7.01
C PHE A 191 9.72 12.74 5.53
N CYS A 192 10.77 12.04 5.09
CA CYS A 192 10.81 11.38 3.80
C CYS A 192 11.17 9.91 4.04
N LEU A 193 10.21 9.03 3.80
CA LEU A 193 10.33 7.59 4.02
C LEU A 193 10.26 6.90 2.67
N ARG A 194 11.21 6.02 2.40
CA ARG A 194 11.20 5.20 1.21
C ARG A 194 11.06 3.73 1.60
N LEU A 195 10.07 3.06 0.99
CA LEU A 195 9.98 1.61 1.03
C LEU A 195 10.79 1.04 -0.15
N GLU A 196 11.88 0.37 0.18
CA GLU A 196 12.71 -0.30 -0.80
C GLU A 196 12.10 -1.65 -1.22
N PRO A 197 12.43 -2.14 -2.43
CA PRO A 197 12.17 -3.52 -2.80
C PRO A 197 12.74 -4.48 -1.75
N TRP A 198 12.04 -5.57 -1.50
CA TRP A 198 12.44 -6.55 -0.50
C TRP A 198 13.63 -7.38 -0.98
N THR A 199 14.48 -7.77 -0.05
CA THR A 199 15.57 -8.71 -0.34
C THR A 199 15.03 -10.11 -0.64
N GLY A 200 15.85 -10.96 -1.27
CA GLY A 200 15.49 -12.36 -1.52
C GLY A 200 15.15 -13.12 -0.23
N GLU A 201 15.87 -12.85 0.87
CA GLU A 201 15.59 -13.43 2.18
C GLU A 201 14.24 -12.99 2.75
N GLN A 202 13.90 -11.71 2.62
CA GLN A 202 12.61 -11.18 3.06
C GLN A 202 11.45 -11.78 2.26
N LEU A 203 11.62 -11.92 0.94
CA LEU A 203 10.62 -12.58 0.08
C LEU A 203 10.49 -14.07 0.42
N ALA A 204 11.60 -14.79 0.65
CA ALA A 204 11.57 -16.20 1.04
C ALA A 204 10.85 -16.39 2.40
N GLY A 205 11.18 -15.58 3.39
CA GLY A 205 10.50 -15.60 4.68
C GLY A 205 9.00 -15.25 4.56
N TYR A 206 8.66 -14.34 3.66
CA TYR A 206 7.26 -14.02 3.36
C TYR A 206 6.51 -15.20 2.73
N VAL A 207 7.10 -15.88 1.73
CA VAL A 207 6.49 -17.08 1.13
C VAL A 207 6.20 -18.12 2.20
N GLN A 208 7.20 -18.42 3.04
CA GLN A 208 7.04 -19.38 4.13
C GLN A 208 5.93 -18.99 5.11
N ALA A 209 5.90 -17.73 5.55
CA ALA A 209 4.86 -17.22 6.45
C ALA A 209 3.46 -17.31 5.83
N ARG A 210 3.31 -17.06 4.52
CA ARG A 210 2.02 -17.17 3.82
C ARG A 210 1.55 -18.61 3.70
N LEU A 211 2.45 -19.56 3.47
CA LEU A 211 2.13 -20.99 3.43
C LEU A 211 1.71 -21.49 4.82
N GLU A 212 2.45 -21.13 5.86
CA GLU A 212 2.12 -21.50 7.25
C GLU A 212 0.76 -20.94 7.71
N GLU A 213 0.42 -19.71 7.32
CA GLU A 213 -0.84 -19.05 7.67
C GLU A 213 -2.07 -19.84 7.18
N VAL A 214 -1.94 -20.55 6.07
CA VAL A 214 -3.02 -21.38 5.51
C VAL A 214 -2.91 -22.87 5.88
N GLY A 215 -1.97 -23.24 6.75
CA GLY A 215 -1.78 -24.59 7.25
C GLY A 215 -0.84 -25.47 6.41
N MET A 216 -0.12 -24.88 5.44
CA MET A 216 0.87 -25.60 4.64
C MET A 216 2.23 -25.59 5.36
N HIS A 217 2.50 -26.60 6.18
CA HIS A 217 3.75 -26.68 6.94
C HIS A 217 4.97 -27.06 6.11
N ALA A 218 4.77 -27.78 5.01
CA ALA A 218 5.81 -28.08 4.04
C ALA A 218 5.73 -27.10 2.86
N ASN A 219 6.87 -26.53 2.47
CA ASN A 219 6.93 -25.67 1.29
C ASN A 219 6.78 -26.52 0.03
N PRO A 220 5.73 -26.33 -0.79
CA PRO A 220 5.52 -27.11 -1.99
C PRO A 220 6.45 -26.70 -3.14
N PHE A 221 7.11 -25.56 -3.07
CA PHE A 221 8.04 -25.09 -4.09
C PHE A 221 9.39 -25.83 -3.98
N GLU A 222 9.80 -26.50 -5.04
CA GLU A 222 11.16 -27.01 -5.15
C GLU A 222 12.19 -25.88 -5.11
N ALA A 223 13.42 -26.17 -4.72
CA ALA A 223 14.46 -25.16 -4.56
C ALA A 223 14.67 -24.29 -5.82
N ALA A 224 14.69 -24.92 -7.01
CA ALA A 224 14.81 -24.19 -8.28
C ALA A 224 13.58 -23.33 -8.61
N ALA A 225 12.38 -23.81 -8.27
CA ALA A 225 11.13 -23.08 -8.44
C ALA A 225 11.09 -21.86 -7.52
N LEU A 226 11.45 -22.04 -6.24
CA LEU A 226 11.50 -20.96 -5.27
C LEU A 226 12.51 -19.88 -5.70
N GLN A 227 13.70 -20.30 -6.11
CA GLN A 227 14.72 -19.36 -6.58
C GLN A 227 14.23 -18.55 -7.78
N LEU A 228 13.63 -19.19 -8.77
CA LEU A 228 13.06 -18.51 -9.94
C LEU A 228 11.92 -17.55 -9.55
N LEU A 229 11.03 -17.98 -8.64
CA LEU A 229 9.94 -17.16 -8.11
C LEU A 229 10.45 -15.90 -7.41
N LEU A 230 11.48 -16.04 -6.56
CA LEU A 230 12.07 -14.91 -5.83
C LEU A 230 12.76 -13.92 -6.78
N GLN A 231 13.49 -14.42 -7.78
CA GLN A 231 14.10 -13.58 -8.81
C GLN A 231 13.06 -12.81 -9.60
N ALA A 232 12.04 -13.50 -10.09
CA ALA A 232 10.96 -12.90 -10.88
C ALA A 232 10.10 -11.93 -10.08
N GLY A 233 9.93 -12.17 -8.77
CA GLY A 233 9.24 -11.27 -7.84
C GLY A 233 9.93 -9.92 -7.67
N ASN A 234 11.22 -9.82 -8.00
CA ASN A 234 12.03 -8.58 -8.06
C ASN A 234 11.83 -7.65 -6.84
N GLY A 235 11.77 -8.21 -5.64
CA GLY A 235 11.57 -7.45 -4.41
C GLY A 235 10.12 -6.92 -4.20
N LEU A 236 9.17 -7.31 -5.04
CA LEU A 236 7.79 -6.80 -5.00
C LEU A 236 6.81 -7.89 -4.52
N PRO A 237 6.31 -7.85 -3.28
CA PRO A 237 5.39 -8.85 -2.75
C PRO A 237 4.11 -9.04 -3.58
N ARG A 238 3.56 -7.97 -4.16
CA ARG A 238 2.37 -8.09 -5.03
C ARG A 238 2.65 -8.94 -6.27
N LEU A 239 3.80 -8.70 -6.90
CA LEU A 239 4.21 -9.45 -8.09
C LEU A 239 4.49 -10.92 -7.74
N LEU A 240 5.22 -11.14 -6.64
CA LEU A 240 5.49 -12.48 -6.13
C LEU A 240 4.19 -13.24 -5.84
N ASN A 241 3.19 -12.59 -5.21
CA ASN A 241 1.89 -13.21 -4.95
C ASN A 241 1.20 -13.65 -6.24
N HIS A 242 1.18 -12.81 -7.27
CA HIS A 242 0.58 -13.17 -8.56
C HIS A 242 1.29 -14.38 -9.18
N LEU A 243 2.63 -14.39 -9.19
CA LEU A 243 3.41 -15.50 -9.75
C LEU A 243 3.25 -16.79 -8.94
N ALA A 244 3.33 -16.70 -7.61
CA ALA A 244 3.17 -17.86 -6.73
C ALA A 244 1.77 -18.45 -6.84
N GLN A 245 0.72 -17.62 -6.90
CA GLN A 245 -0.65 -18.07 -7.08
C GLN A 245 -0.82 -18.80 -8.42
N ARG A 246 -0.31 -18.24 -9.52
CA ARG A 246 -0.36 -18.89 -10.84
C ARG A 246 0.43 -20.18 -10.90
N ALA A 247 1.59 -20.26 -10.25
CA ALA A 247 2.37 -21.49 -10.19
C ALA A 247 1.64 -22.60 -9.41
N LEU A 248 0.91 -22.25 -8.33
CA LEU A 248 0.03 -23.17 -7.62
C LEU A 248 -1.11 -23.68 -8.51
N GLU A 249 -1.75 -22.79 -9.26
CA GLU A 249 -2.83 -23.13 -10.20
C GLU A 249 -2.35 -24.09 -11.29
N GLU A 250 -1.17 -23.86 -11.87
CA GLU A 250 -0.56 -24.71 -12.88
C GLU A 250 -0.19 -26.10 -12.32
N ALA A 251 0.35 -26.16 -11.10
CA ALA A 251 0.67 -27.43 -10.44
C ALA A 251 -0.61 -28.20 -10.08
N ALA A 252 -1.65 -27.53 -9.59
CA ALA A 252 -2.95 -28.14 -9.31
C ALA A 252 -3.61 -28.72 -10.58
N ALA A 253 -3.51 -28.02 -11.73
CA ALA A 253 -4.02 -28.48 -13.01
C ALA A 253 -3.35 -29.77 -13.50
N GLN A 254 -2.15 -30.09 -13.03
CA GLN A 254 -1.37 -31.24 -13.33
C GLN A 254 -1.39 -32.32 -12.22
N ASP A 255 -2.24 -32.12 -11.19
CA ASP A 255 -2.31 -32.99 -10.00
C ASP A 255 -0.94 -33.19 -9.33
N SER A 256 -0.09 -32.14 -9.38
CA SER A 256 1.29 -32.19 -8.88
C SER A 256 1.36 -31.61 -7.47
N ARG A 257 1.91 -32.38 -6.52
CA ARG A 257 2.16 -31.92 -5.15
C ARG A 257 3.39 -31.02 -5.04
N ALA A 258 4.34 -31.14 -5.98
CA ALA A 258 5.54 -30.32 -6.01
C ALA A 258 5.41 -29.22 -7.07
N ILE A 259 5.75 -28.00 -6.71
CA ILE A 259 5.81 -26.88 -7.65
C ILE A 259 7.22 -26.79 -8.20
N THR A 260 7.37 -27.15 -9.48
CA THR A 260 8.65 -27.16 -10.19
C THR A 260 8.94 -25.81 -10.84
N ALA A 261 10.18 -25.59 -11.30
CA ALA A 261 10.55 -24.43 -12.08
C ALA A 261 9.72 -24.26 -13.36
N ALA A 262 9.25 -25.37 -13.96
CA ALA A 262 8.38 -25.34 -15.15
C ALA A 262 7.02 -24.67 -14.85
N HIS A 263 6.42 -24.91 -13.68
CA HIS A 263 5.17 -24.26 -13.27
C HIS A 263 5.35 -22.75 -13.08
N VAL A 264 6.47 -22.33 -12.49
CA VAL A 264 6.79 -20.89 -12.34
C VAL A 264 7.08 -20.25 -13.71
N GLN A 265 7.78 -20.96 -14.60
CA GLN A 265 8.03 -20.49 -15.96
C GLN A 265 6.72 -20.27 -16.73
N ARG A 266 5.77 -21.18 -16.59
CA ARG A 266 4.44 -21.07 -17.18
C ARG A 266 3.66 -19.88 -16.61
N ALA A 267 3.74 -19.67 -15.29
CA ALA A 267 3.15 -18.50 -14.64
C ALA A 267 3.73 -17.18 -15.21
N LEU A 268 5.03 -17.13 -15.49
CA LEU A 268 5.69 -15.98 -16.12
C LEU A 268 5.19 -15.73 -17.56
N GLU A 269 4.98 -16.78 -18.34
CA GLU A 269 4.45 -16.68 -19.71
C GLU A 269 3.03 -16.10 -19.73
N LEU A 270 2.22 -16.39 -18.70
CA LEU A 270 0.86 -15.86 -18.55
C LEU A 270 0.84 -14.37 -18.12
N LEU A 271 1.97 -13.85 -17.66
CA LEU A 271 2.12 -12.47 -17.20
C LEU A 271 3.22 -11.74 -17.99
N PRO A 272 3.01 -11.48 -19.30
CA PRO A 272 4.08 -11.02 -20.21
C PRO A 272 4.70 -9.67 -19.80
N TRP A 273 3.97 -8.81 -19.05
CA TRP A 273 4.51 -7.56 -18.52
C TRP A 273 5.56 -7.77 -17.43
N VAL A 274 5.59 -8.95 -16.77
CA VAL A 274 6.60 -9.27 -15.74
C VAL A 274 7.98 -9.47 -16.38
N ALA A 275 8.04 -10.08 -17.54
CA ALA A 275 9.29 -10.27 -18.27
C ALA A 275 9.98 -8.94 -18.67
N GLN A 276 9.24 -7.83 -18.71
CA GLN A 276 9.76 -6.50 -18.99
C GLN A 276 10.31 -5.80 -17.74
N LEU A 277 9.86 -6.18 -16.53
CA LEU A 277 10.33 -5.62 -15.26
C LEU A 277 11.63 -6.27 -14.75
N ALA A 278 12.00 -7.41 -15.32
CA ALA A 278 13.20 -8.17 -14.96
C ALA A 278 14.44 -7.81 -15.83
N LYS A 279 14.30 -6.86 -16.76
CA LYS A 279 15.41 -6.27 -17.57
C LYS A 279 15.80 -4.91 -17.01
#